data_875c44689cb54eeb64cbf1e5e520467b
#
_entry.id   875c44689cb54eeb64cbf1e5e520467b
#
_cell.length_a   1.000
_cell.length_b   1.000
_cell.length_c   1.000
_cell.angle_alpha   90.00
_cell.angle_beta   90.00
_cell.angle_gamma   90.00
#
_symmetry.space_group_name_H-M   'P 1'
#
loop_
_entity.id
_entity.type
_entity.pdbx_description
1 polymer ?
#
loop_
_entity_poly.entity_id
_entity_poly.type
_entity_poly.pdbx_seq_one_letter_code
_entity_poly.pdbx_strand_id
1 'polypeptide(L)'
;MKKNIFIALLFIGGLTACSDNNEGSDIPDNPGYPVTHFSKIELKEVKEEPGAPAVTVTQTYDYSAGRLINFTSTQSFVAGGELFKIENATNVVYGDHQAVVTDEINNISTYTLDDNGYAISCVRQEMDGKIRSYTFDYLINTEGKYFLKNITETLDGNKSYSSINIDYSSYRTLRITQQVDKSEQTYIASTSTGNEIANTSEIPYLFLTDLYPLSFHSVAIYGKFLGDAYNTLITDLRPEDNSGSNETTTYTYRFDKKDVDISCSELTKSYGTDLSLIHISEPT
;
A
#
# COMPACT_ATOMS: atom_id res chain seq x y z
N MET A 1 27.15 -3.46 -20.94
CA MET A 1 27.06 -4.68 -20.11
C MET A 1 25.66 -5.23 -20.28
N LYS A 2 25.52 -6.44 -20.85
CA LYS A 2 24.21 -7.06 -21.11
C LYS A 2 23.68 -7.65 -19.81
N LYS A 3 22.57 -7.14 -19.29
CA LYS A 3 21.83 -7.78 -18.18
C LYS A 3 20.90 -8.83 -18.79
N ASN A 4 21.17 -10.09 -18.54
CA ASN A 4 20.29 -11.18 -18.90
C ASN A 4 19.11 -11.21 -17.93
N ILE A 5 17.92 -10.98 -18.45
CA ILE A 5 16.67 -11.19 -17.72
C ILE A 5 16.32 -12.67 -17.85
N PHE A 6 16.38 -13.41 -16.76
CA PHE A 6 15.87 -14.78 -16.68
C PHE A 6 14.36 -14.72 -16.43
N ILE A 7 13.59 -15.08 -17.43
CA ILE A 7 12.15 -15.36 -17.27
C ILE A 7 12.04 -16.81 -16.83
N ALA A 8 11.73 -17.03 -15.56
CA ALA A 8 11.35 -18.35 -15.07
C ALA A 8 9.88 -18.59 -15.38
N LEU A 9 9.60 -19.43 -16.38
CA LEU A 9 8.26 -19.96 -16.63
C LEU A 9 8.01 -21.09 -15.64
N LEU A 10 7.17 -20.87 -14.65
CA LEU A 10 6.67 -21.93 -13.79
C LEU A 10 5.27 -22.35 -14.31
N PHE A 11 5.19 -23.54 -14.86
CA PHE A 11 3.93 -24.21 -15.14
C PHE A 11 3.37 -24.78 -13.84
N ILE A 12 2.24 -24.27 -13.36
CA ILE A 12 1.46 -24.93 -12.31
C ILE A 12 0.17 -25.40 -12.95
N GLY A 13 0.06 -26.74 -13.03
CA GLY A 13 -1.12 -27.42 -13.51
C GLY A 13 -2.33 -27.21 -12.58
N GLY A 14 -3.47 -26.89 -13.18
CA GLY A 14 -4.72 -26.68 -12.49
C GLY A 14 -5.24 -27.95 -11.84
N LEU A 15 -5.72 -27.81 -10.61
CA LEU A 15 -6.72 -28.69 -10.02
C LEU A 15 -7.96 -27.83 -9.74
N THR A 16 -8.95 -27.97 -10.62
CA THR A 16 -10.30 -27.48 -10.38
C THR A 16 -10.95 -28.38 -9.33
N ALA A 17 -11.09 -27.88 -8.12
CA ALA A 17 -12.04 -28.41 -7.16
C ALA A 17 -13.17 -27.39 -7.02
N CYS A 18 -14.27 -27.62 -7.71
CA CYS A 18 -15.55 -27.01 -7.35
C CYS A 18 -15.97 -27.57 -6.00
N SER A 19 -16.01 -26.72 -5.00
CA SER A 19 -16.78 -26.96 -3.79
C SER A 19 -17.64 -25.72 -3.56
N ASP A 20 -18.90 -25.84 -3.96
CA ASP A 20 -19.97 -24.98 -3.47
C ASP A 20 -20.13 -25.24 -1.96
N ASN A 21 -19.51 -24.45 -1.15
CA ASN A 21 -19.93 -24.26 0.22
C ASN A 21 -19.86 -22.75 0.51
N ASN A 22 -21.04 -22.17 0.56
CA ASN A 22 -21.35 -20.87 1.09
C ASN A 22 -21.16 -20.94 2.63
N GLU A 23 -19.93 -21.12 3.09
CA GLU A 23 -19.55 -20.84 4.46
C GLU A 23 -19.12 -19.39 4.49
N GLY A 24 -19.99 -18.56 5.08
CA GLY A 24 -19.65 -17.19 5.42
C GLY A 24 -18.32 -17.22 6.13
N SER A 25 -17.34 -16.50 5.61
CA SER A 25 -16.10 -16.27 6.33
C SER A 25 -16.49 -15.61 7.65
N ASP A 26 -16.43 -16.39 8.75
CA ASP A 26 -16.52 -15.87 10.10
C ASP A 26 -15.27 -14.98 10.31
N ILE A 27 -15.34 -13.77 9.78
CA ILE A 27 -14.42 -12.72 10.19
C ILE A 27 -14.81 -12.44 11.64
N PRO A 28 -13.93 -12.71 12.62
CA PRO A 28 -14.25 -12.45 14.01
C PRO A 28 -14.73 -11.01 14.15
N ASP A 29 -15.95 -10.81 14.63
CA ASP A 29 -16.46 -9.51 15.04
C ASP A 29 -15.65 -9.05 16.27
N ASN A 30 -14.42 -8.61 16.02
CA ASN A 30 -13.65 -7.93 17.05
C ASN A 30 -13.94 -6.42 16.92
N PRO A 31 -14.76 -5.84 17.81
CA PRO A 31 -15.23 -4.47 17.69
C PRO A 31 -14.13 -3.39 17.82
N GLY A 32 -12.87 -3.80 18.00
CA GLY A 32 -11.73 -2.90 18.16
C GLY A 32 -10.86 -2.69 16.92
N TYR A 33 -11.05 -3.45 15.84
CA TYR A 33 -10.17 -3.29 14.67
C TYR A 33 -10.60 -2.14 13.77
N PRO A 34 -9.64 -1.39 13.20
CA PRO A 34 -9.95 -0.32 12.27
C PRO A 34 -10.66 -0.89 11.04
N VAL A 35 -11.76 -0.24 10.66
CA VAL A 35 -12.54 -0.57 9.48
C VAL A 35 -12.45 0.54 8.46
N THR A 36 -12.60 0.22 7.18
CA THR A 36 -12.69 1.21 6.12
C THR A 36 -14.12 1.34 5.61
N HIS A 37 -14.39 2.45 4.94
CA HIS A 37 -15.65 2.65 4.21
C HIS A 37 -15.55 2.17 2.75
N PHE A 38 -14.40 1.63 2.34
CA PHE A 38 -14.21 1.15 0.98
C PHE A 38 -14.77 -0.26 0.81
N SER A 39 -15.36 -0.51 -0.36
CA SER A 39 -15.65 -1.86 -0.85
C SER A 39 -14.52 -2.37 -1.74
N LYS A 40 -13.83 -1.47 -2.43
CA LYS A 40 -12.75 -1.79 -3.37
C LYS A 40 -11.82 -0.58 -3.56
N ILE A 41 -10.53 -0.84 -3.69
CA ILE A 41 -9.55 0.10 -4.24
C ILE A 41 -8.90 -0.59 -5.44
N GLU A 42 -8.85 0.09 -6.57
CA GLU A 42 -8.17 -0.38 -7.78
C GLU A 42 -7.11 0.63 -8.20
N LEU A 43 -5.87 0.17 -8.26
CA LEU A 43 -4.73 0.92 -8.76
C LEU A 43 -4.37 0.37 -10.15
N LYS A 44 -4.27 1.26 -11.14
CA LYS A 44 -3.85 0.91 -12.49
C LYS A 44 -2.63 1.74 -12.88
N GLU A 45 -1.56 1.05 -13.24
CA GLU A 45 -0.32 1.65 -13.69
C GLU A 45 0.00 1.15 -15.10
N VAL A 46 0.45 2.05 -15.96
CA VAL A 46 0.96 1.70 -17.31
C VAL A 46 2.44 2.02 -17.35
N LYS A 47 3.26 1.00 -17.56
CA LYS A 47 4.72 1.10 -17.69
C LYS A 47 5.09 0.98 -19.16
N GLU A 48 5.74 2.00 -19.68
CA GLU A 48 6.23 2.05 -21.06
C GLU A 48 7.76 2.13 -21.06
N GLU A 49 8.41 1.16 -21.67
CA GLU A 49 9.85 1.19 -21.90
C GLU A 49 10.12 1.26 -23.41
N PRO A 50 11.08 2.07 -23.89
CA PRO A 50 11.41 2.16 -25.30
C PRO A 50 11.78 0.79 -25.89
N GLY A 51 11.02 0.34 -26.90
CA GLY A 51 11.26 -0.93 -27.60
C GLY A 51 10.67 -2.16 -26.91
N ALA A 52 9.94 -2.02 -25.82
CA ALA A 52 9.19 -3.08 -25.17
C ALA A 52 7.68 -2.83 -25.29
N PRO A 53 6.84 -3.89 -25.21
CA PRO A 53 5.41 -3.72 -25.11
C PRO A 53 5.04 -2.96 -23.82
N ALA A 54 4.04 -2.07 -23.90
CA ALA A 54 3.49 -1.44 -22.71
C ALA A 54 2.90 -2.51 -21.77
N VAL A 55 3.28 -2.44 -20.50
CA VAL A 55 2.78 -3.34 -19.45
C VAL A 55 1.77 -2.58 -18.61
N THR A 56 0.54 -3.09 -18.54
CA THR A 56 -0.45 -2.58 -17.59
C THR A 56 -0.44 -3.45 -16.34
N VAL A 57 -0.26 -2.81 -15.20
CA VAL A 57 -0.37 -3.44 -13.88
C VAL A 57 -1.66 -2.93 -13.23
N THR A 58 -2.54 -3.84 -12.86
CA THR A 58 -3.76 -3.52 -12.10
C THR A 58 -3.67 -4.21 -10.75
N GLN A 59 -3.74 -3.44 -9.67
CA GLN A 59 -3.80 -3.94 -8.30
C GLN A 59 -5.19 -3.68 -7.74
N THR A 60 -5.79 -4.69 -7.15
CA THR A 60 -7.15 -4.62 -6.60
C THR A 60 -7.11 -5.04 -5.13
N TYR A 61 -7.66 -4.22 -4.29
CA TYR A 61 -7.85 -4.46 -2.85
C TYR A 61 -9.35 -4.58 -2.60
N ASP A 62 -9.79 -5.75 -2.17
CA ASP A 62 -11.20 -6.05 -1.92
C ASP A 62 -11.48 -6.10 -0.41
N TYR A 63 -12.58 -5.45 -0.01
CA TYR A 63 -12.96 -5.32 1.40
C TYR A 63 -14.29 -6.01 1.67
N SER A 64 -14.41 -6.60 2.86
CA SER A 64 -15.64 -7.15 3.40
C SER A 64 -15.82 -6.69 4.84
N ALA A 65 -16.98 -6.19 5.19
CA ALA A 65 -17.26 -5.59 6.49
C ALA A 65 -16.19 -4.54 6.93
N GLY A 66 -15.70 -3.75 5.94
CA GLY A 66 -14.67 -2.74 6.16
C GLY A 66 -13.25 -3.27 6.38
N ARG A 67 -13.00 -4.56 6.22
CA ARG A 67 -11.67 -5.18 6.33
C ARG A 67 -11.17 -5.64 4.99
N LEU A 68 -9.88 -5.45 4.74
CA LEU A 68 -9.22 -5.99 3.56
C LEU A 68 -9.15 -7.51 3.64
N ILE A 69 -9.78 -8.19 2.70
CA ILE A 69 -9.81 -9.66 2.65
C ILE A 69 -8.90 -10.23 1.57
N ASN A 70 -8.70 -9.49 0.49
CA ASN A 70 -7.93 -9.96 -0.65
C ASN A 70 -7.23 -8.81 -1.36
N PHE A 71 -6.06 -9.11 -1.90
CA PHE A 71 -5.32 -8.27 -2.81
C PHE A 71 -4.95 -9.08 -4.04
N THR A 72 -5.26 -8.56 -5.22
CA THR A 72 -4.84 -9.17 -6.49
C THR A 72 -3.99 -8.19 -7.29
N SER A 73 -2.94 -8.69 -7.92
CA SER A 73 -2.14 -7.94 -8.88
C SER A 73 -2.19 -8.65 -10.23
N THR A 74 -2.61 -7.92 -11.25
CA THR A 74 -2.67 -8.41 -12.63
C THR A 74 -1.71 -7.61 -13.49
N GLN A 75 -0.76 -8.29 -14.13
CA GLN A 75 0.08 -7.72 -15.17
C GLN A 75 -0.43 -8.17 -16.53
N SER A 76 -0.62 -7.24 -17.46
CA SER A 76 -1.03 -7.56 -18.83
C SER A 76 -0.19 -6.80 -19.85
N PHE A 77 0.16 -7.47 -20.95
CA PHE A 77 0.87 -6.89 -22.09
C PHE A 77 0.49 -7.61 -23.39
N VAL A 78 0.65 -6.93 -24.51
CA VAL A 78 0.42 -7.51 -25.84
C VAL A 78 1.76 -7.79 -26.52
N ALA A 79 1.98 -9.02 -26.97
CA ALA A 79 3.13 -9.41 -27.72
C ALA A 79 2.75 -10.33 -28.88
N GLY A 80 3.24 -10.06 -30.09
CA GLY A 80 2.86 -10.86 -31.27
C GLY A 80 1.39 -10.83 -31.66
N GLY A 81 0.62 -9.83 -31.17
CA GLY A 81 -0.82 -9.73 -31.38
C GLY A 81 -1.66 -10.52 -30.35
N GLU A 82 -1.03 -11.18 -29.39
CA GLU A 82 -1.71 -11.92 -28.31
C GLU A 82 -1.61 -11.17 -26.99
N LEU A 83 -2.67 -11.24 -26.17
CA LEU A 83 -2.72 -10.68 -24.82
C LEU A 83 -2.21 -11.72 -23.82
N PHE A 84 -1.15 -11.36 -23.10
CA PHE A 84 -0.63 -12.12 -21.98
C PHE A 84 -1.12 -11.50 -20.66
N LYS A 85 -1.54 -12.34 -19.73
CA LYS A 85 -2.02 -11.94 -18.41
C LYS A 85 -1.38 -12.82 -17.35
N ILE A 86 -0.80 -12.18 -16.34
CA ILE A 86 -0.26 -12.82 -15.14
C ILE A 86 -1.04 -12.25 -13.96
N GLU A 87 -1.64 -13.12 -13.16
CA GLU A 87 -2.42 -12.74 -12.01
C GLU A 87 -1.86 -13.38 -10.75
N ASN A 88 -1.65 -12.56 -9.75
CA ASN A 88 -1.13 -12.94 -8.45
C ASN A 88 -2.15 -12.52 -7.39
N ALA A 89 -2.36 -13.37 -6.40
CA ALA A 89 -3.29 -13.10 -5.31
C ALA A 89 -2.59 -13.21 -3.96
N THR A 90 -2.93 -12.31 -3.06
CA THR A 90 -2.45 -12.27 -1.69
C THR A 90 -3.66 -12.33 -0.77
N ASN A 91 -3.65 -13.27 0.16
CA ASN A 91 -4.74 -13.46 1.12
C ASN A 91 -4.38 -12.81 2.46
N VAL A 92 -5.40 -12.27 3.13
CA VAL A 92 -5.29 -11.72 4.48
C VAL A 92 -6.16 -12.56 5.40
N VAL A 93 -5.54 -13.14 6.43
CA VAL A 93 -6.24 -13.92 7.45
C VAL A 93 -6.09 -13.20 8.78
N TYR A 94 -7.21 -12.90 9.42
CA TYR A 94 -7.26 -12.26 10.73
C TYR A 94 -7.40 -13.31 11.84
N GLY A 95 -6.64 -13.12 12.91
CA GLY A 95 -6.71 -13.87 14.14
C GLY A 95 -6.88 -12.93 15.35
N ASP A 96 -6.80 -13.48 16.55
CA ASP A 96 -6.77 -12.70 17.77
C ASP A 96 -5.44 -11.92 17.86
N HIS A 97 -5.52 -10.59 17.86
CA HIS A 97 -4.36 -9.68 17.83
C HIS A 97 -3.34 -9.98 16.72
N GLN A 98 -3.79 -10.50 15.58
CA GLN A 98 -2.90 -10.90 14.50
C GLN A 98 -3.55 -10.72 13.13
N ALA A 99 -2.74 -10.34 12.14
CA ALA A 99 -3.08 -10.46 10.73
C ALA A 99 -1.92 -11.16 9.99
N VAL A 100 -2.25 -12.17 9.19
CA VAL A 100 -1.30 -12.94 8.39
C VAL A 100 -1.55 -12.66 6.92
N VAL A 101 -0.52 -12.23 6.23
CA VAL A 101 -0.52 -11.91 4.80
C VAL A 101 0.41 -12.88 4.10
N THR A 102 -0.11 -13.64 3.13
CA THR A 102 0.70 -14.53 2.30
C THR A 102 0.68 -14.02 0.87
N ASP A 103 1.86 -13.65 0.35
CA ASP A 103 1.99 -13.14 -1.02
C ASP A 103 2.10 -14.27 -2.06
N GLU A 104 2.09 -13.91 -3.33
CA GLU A 104 2.06 -14.82 -4.49
C GLU A 104 3.27 -15.74 -4.60
N ILE A 105 4.38 -15.38 -3.97
CA ILE A 105 5.59 -16.20 -3.92
C ILE A 105 5.77 -16.89 -2.56
N ASN A 106 4.68 -16.95 -1.77
CA ASN A 106 4.62 -17.59 -0.46
C ASN A 106 5.54 -16.96 0.62
N ASN A 107 5.90 -15.68 0.49
CA ASN A 107 6.41 -14.97 1.65
C ASN A 107 5.26 -14.71 2.62
N ILE A 108 5.53 -14.92 3.89
CA ILE A 108 4.52 -14.80 4.96
C ILE A 108 4.89 -13.61 5.83
N SER A 109 3.99 -12.63 5.90
CA SER A 109 4.09 -11.49 6.81
C SER A 109 3.08 -11.65 7.94
N THR A 110 3.56 -11.84 9.16
CA THR A 110 2.74 -11.97 10.37
C THR A 110 2.80 -10.68 11.16
N TYR A 111 1.69 -9.94 11.20
CA TYR A 111 1.52 -8.72 11.97
C TYR A 111 0.97 -9.05 13.35
N THR A 112 1.59 -8.52 14.40
CA THR A 112 1.02 -8.48 15.75
C THR A 112 0.30 -7.15 15.90
N LEU A 113 -0.96 -7.19 16.32
CA LEU A 113 -1.83 -6.03 16.46
C LEU A 113 -2.03 -5.67 17.92
N ASP A 114 -2.15 -4.38 18.23
CA ASP A 114 -2.59 -3.91 19.55
C ASP A 114 -4.11 -4.11 19.75
N ASP A 115 -4.62 -3.72 20.91
CA ASP A 115 -6.05 -3.83 21.25
C ASP A 115 -6.96 -3.01 20.32
N ASN A 116 -6.41 -2.02 19.63
CA ASN A 116 -7.11 -1.17 18.65
C ASN A 116 -6.98 -1.68 17.21
N GLY A 117 -6.23 -2.78 16.99
CA GLY A 117 -6.03 -3.41 15.70
C GLY A 117 -4.93 -2.77 14.84
N TYR A 118 -4.07 -1.92 15.41
CA TYR A 118 -2.90 -1.38 14.71
C TYR A 118 -1.68 -2.27 14.94
N ALA A 119 -0.89 -2.45 13.90
CA ALA A 119 0.29 -3.30 13.95
C ALA A 119 1.39 -2.67 14.82
N ILE A 120 1.83 -3.39 15.85
CA ILE A 120 2.99 -3.01 16.67
C ILE A 120 4.28 -3.64 16.15
N SER A 121 4.17 -4.77 15.47
CA SER A 121 5.30 -5.46 14.85
C SER A 121 4.86 -6.30 13.65
N CYS A 122 5.82 -6.66 12.80
CA CYS A 122 5.63 -7.64 11.73
C CYS A 122 6.89 -8.50 11.60
N VAL A 123 6.70 -9.78 11.41
CA VAL A 123 7.77 -10.71 11.00
C VAL A 123 7.43 -11.23 9.62
N ARG A 124 8.32 -10.94 8.65
CA ARG A 124 8.22 -11.45 7.28
C ARG A 124 9.25 -12.55 7.06
N GLN A 125 8.75 -13.72 6.73
CA GLN A 125 9.54 -14.86 6.27
C GLN A 125 9.55 -14.89 4.75
N GLU A 126 10.73 -14.75 4.14
CA GLU A 126 10.90 -14.86 2.70
C GLU A 126 11.16 -16.33 2.30
N MET A 127 10.77 -16.69 1.09
CA MET A 127 10.95 -18.06 0.55
C MET A 127 12.42 -18.54 0.54
N ASP A 128 13.37 -17.61 0.45
CA ASP A 128 14.81 -17.89 0.52
C ASP A 128 15.32 -18.14 1.96
N GLY A 129 14.41 -18.09 2.95
CA GLY A 129 14.70 -18.30 4.36
C GLY A 129 15.12 -17.02 5.12
N LYS A 130 15.19 -15.87 4.45
CA LYS A 130 15.49 -14.60 5.10
C LYS A 130 14.32 -14.16 5.99
N ILE A 131 14.68 -13.63 7.16
CA ILE A 131 13.70 -13.09 8.12
C ILE A 131 13.91 -11.60 8.25
N ARG A 132 12.83 -10.85 8.03
CA ARG A 132 12.76 -9.42 8.27
C ARG A 132 11.80 -9.16 9.42
N SER A 133 12.23 -8.38 10.39
CA SER A 133 11.39 -7.97 11.51
C SER A 133 11.20 -6.46 11.49
N TYR A 134 9.97 -6.03 11.69
CA TYR A 134 9.57 -4.63 11.67
C TYR A 134 8.91 -4.26 12.99
N THR A 135 9.15 -3.03 13.43
CA THR A 135 8.40 -2.39 14.52
C THR A 135 7.77 -1.11 14.02
N PHE A 136 6.59 -0.79 14.54
CA PHE A 136 5.80 0.37 14.14
C PHE A 136 5.48 1.21 15.37
N ASP A 137 5.70 2.53 15.28
CA ASP A 137 5.32 3.49 16.31
C ASP A 137 4.34 4.51 15.73
N TYR A 138 3.46 5.02 16.58
CA TYR A 138 2.39 5.93 16.17
C TYR A 138 2.43 7.23 16.95
N LEU A 139 1.99 8.29 16.29
CA LEU A 139 1.54 9.52 16.91
C LEU A 139 0.03 9.40 17.13
N ILE A 140 -0.41 9.49 18.37
CA ILE A 140 -1.85 9.51 18.69
C ILE A 140 -2.26 10.96 18.87
N ASN A 141 -3.25 11.41 18.10
CA ASN A 141 -3.78 12.77 18.23
C ASN A 141 -4.81 12.88 19.36
N THR A 142 -5.33 14.08 19.60
CA THR A 142 -6.32 14.34 20.65
C THR A 142 -7.68 13.69 20.39
N GLU A 143 -7.95 13.24 19.18
CA GLU A 143 -9.16 12.52 18.77
C GLU A 143 -9.00 11.00 18.89
N GLY A 144 -7.83 10.53 19.31
CA GLY A 144 -7.51 9.10 19.43
C GLY A 144 -7.12 8.45 18.10
N LYS A 145 -6.87 9.21 17.03
CA LYS A 145 -6.39 8.68 15.75
C LYS A 145 -4.90 8.34 15.80
N TYR A 146 -4.54 7.22 15.20
CA TYR A 146 -3.19 6.69 15.13
C TYR A 146 -2.55 7.03 13.79
N PHE A 147 -1.53 7.86 13.79
CA PHE A 147 -0.75 8.17 12.59
C PHE A 147 0.61 7.48 12.65
N LEU A 148 0.95 6.70 11.63
CA LEU A 148 2.25 6.02 11.55
C LEU A 148 3.38 7.05 11.66
N LYS A 149 4.21 6.90 12.68
CA LYS A 149 5.33 7.82 12.97
C LYS A 149 6.67 7.22 12.60
N ASN A 150 6.92 5.98 13.02
CA ASN A 150 8.17 5.29 12.72
C ASN A 150 7.89 3.88 12.22
N ILE A 151 8.77 3.43 11.32
CA ILE A 151 8.99 2.01 11.04
C ILE A 151 10.49 1.73 11.13
N THR A 152 10.85 0.64 11.78
CA THR A 152 12.25 0.16 11.83
C THR A 152 12.29 -1.27 11.36
N GLU A 153 13.20 -1.57 10.44
CA GLU A 153 13.46 -2.91 9.92
C GLU A 153 14.77 -3.46 10.47
N THR A 154 14.75 -4.73 10.88
CA THR A 154 15.93 -5.51 11.20
C THR A 154 16.00 -6.75 10.33
N LEU A 155 17.19 -7.08 9.85
CA LEU A 155 17.46 -8.30 9.09
C LEU A 155 18.06 -9.35 10.01
N ASP A 156 17.55 -10.59 9.92
CA ASP A 156 18.06 -11.77 10.65
C ASP A 156 18.28 -11.53 12.15
N GLY A 157 17.46 -10.67 12.73
CA GLY A 157 17.36 -10.40 14.16
C GLY A 157 18.46 -9.55 14.80
N ASN A 158 19.45 -9.06 14.04
CA ASN A 158 20.65 -8.51 14.68
C ASN A 158 21.05 -7.10 14.27
N LYS A 159 20.52 -6.53 13.19
CA LYS A 159 20.97 -5.21 12.72
C LYS A 159 19.81 -4.41 12.14
N SER A 160 19.66 -3.19 12.63
CA SER A 160 18.82 -2.20 11.95
C SER A 160 19.30 -2.05 10.51
N TYR A 161 18.42 -2.29 9.56
CA TYR A 161 18.72 -2.22 8.13
C TYR A 161 18.10 -1.00 7.48
N SER A 162 16.85 -0.72 7.80
CA SER A 162 16.18 0.47 7.32
C SER A 162 15.24 1.07 8.35
N SER A 163 14.90 2.34 8.16
CA SER A 163 13.88 3.01 8.95
C SER A 163 13.20 4.12 8.16
N ILE A 164 11.96 4.43 8.53
CA ILE A 164 11.26 5.65 8.13
C ILE A 164 10.82 6.38 9.40
N ASN A 165 11.00 7.70 9.39
CA ASN A 165 10.44 8.61 10.37
C ASN A 165 9.56 9.63 9.66
N ILE A 166 8.32 9.82 10.14
CA ILE A 166 7.36 10.79 9.61
C ILE A 166 7.15 11.87 10.66
N ASP A 167 7.53 13.10 10.33
CA ASP A 167 7.34 14.27 11.18
C ASP A 167 6.07 15.02 10.78
N TYR A 168 5.15 15.14 11.72
CA TYR A 168 3.84 15.80 11.61
C TYR A 168 3.84 17.21 12.20
N SER A 169 5.00 17.78 12.50
CA SER A 169 5.11 19.08 13.19
C SER A 169 4.60 20.27 12.37
N SER A 170 4.54 20.12 11.04
CA SER A 170 4.02 21.15 10.13
C SER A 170 2.58 20.83 9.72
N TYR A 171 1.73 21.86 9.72
CA TYR A 171 0.32 21.73 9.37
C TYR A 171 0.06 21.32 7.91
N ARG A 172 0.98 21.65 6.99
CA ARG A 172 0.80 21.46 5.53
C ARG A 172 1.79 20.52 4.89
N THR A 173 2.77 20.11 5.63
CA THR A 173 3.85 19.30 5.11
C THR A 173 4.21 18.19 6.09
N LEU A 174 4.43 17.01 5.56
CA LEU A 174 5.04 15.90 6.28
C LEU A 174 6.48 15.81 5.83
N ARG A 175 7.40 15.76 6.78
CA ARG A 175 8.80 15.50 6.50
C ARG A 175 9.07 14.03 6.77
N ILE A 176 9.50 13.30 5.74
CA ILE A 176 9.67 11.85 5.79
C ILE A 176 11.16 11.56 5.61
N THR A 177 11.82 11.10 6.66
CA THR A 177 13.22 10.69 6.61
C THR A 177 13.29 9.18 6.45
N GLN A 178 13.84 8.73 5.34
CA GLN A 178 14.10 7.34 5.04
C GLN A 178 15.59 7.05 5.21
N GLN A 179 15.92 5.98 5.92
CA GLN A 179 17.27 5.47 6.02
C GLN A 179 17.29 4.02 5.51
N VAL A 180 18.26 3.71 4.64
CA VAL A 180 18.50 2.34 4.16
C VAL A 180 19.99 2.07 4.24
N ASP A 181 20.40 1.14 5.09
CA ASP A 181 21.81 0.85 5.45
C ASP A 181 22.55 2.14 5.89
N LYS A 182 23.34 2.72 5.03
CA LYS A 182 24.12 3.95 5.31
C LYS A 182 23.61 5.17 4.54
N SER A 183 22.60 5.01 3.73
CA SER A 183 22.02 6.09 2.93
C SER A 183 20.81 6.66 3.65
N GLU A 184 20.75 7.98 3.74
CA GLU A 184 19.59 8.71 4.25
C GLU A 184 19.07 9.63 3.15
N GLN A 185 17.74 9.64 3.00
CA GLN A 185 17.04 10.53 2.09
C GLN A 185 15.80 11.10 2.79
N THR A 186 15.56 12.37 2.58
CA THR A 186 14.38 13.05 3.14
C THR A 186 13.47 13.49 2.03
N TYR A 187 12.17 13.25 2.23
CA TYR A 187 11.10 13.65 1.34
C TYR A 187 10.17 14.64 2.05
N ILE A 188 9.59 15.53 1.27
CA ILE A 188 8.52 16.43 1.70
C ILE A 188 7.25 16.01 0.97
N ALA A 189 6.26 15.59 1.75
CA ALA A 189 4.90 15.41 1.25
C ALA A 189 4.08 16.62 1.63
N SER A 190 3.44 17.28 0.68
CA SER A 190 2.72 18.54 0.91
C SER A 190 1.30 18.53 0.38
N THR A 191 0.46 19.33 1.02
CA THR A 191 -0.88 19.67 0.52
C THR A 191 -0.82 20.90 -0.37
N SER A 192 -1.78 21.06 -1.27
CA SER A 192 -1.87 22.24 -2.15
C SER A 192 -1.92 23.54 -1.34
N THR A 193 -1.07 24.50 -1.70
CA THR A 193 -1.08 25.84 -1.11
C THR A 193 -2.34 26.60 -1.48
N GLY A 194 -3.18 26.88 -0.49
CA GLY A 194 -4.36 27.72 -0.64
C GLY A 194 -5.70 26.98 -0.81
N ASN A 195 -5.66 25.69 -1.17
CA ASN A 195 -6.85 24.84 -1.26
C ASN A 195 -6.55 23.50 -0.63
N GLU A 196 -6.56 23.44 0.69
CA GLU A 196 -6.45 22.15 1.38
C GLU A 196 -7.68 21.30 1.08
N ILE A 197 -7.44 20.05 0.67
CA ILE A 197 -8.50 19.10 0.39
C ILE A 197 -8.68 18.25 1.63
N ALA A 198 -9.84 18.38 2.29
CA ALA A 198 -10.16 17.51 3.43
C ALA A 198 -10.27 16.05 2.97
N ASN A 199 -9.65 15.14 3.72
CA ASN A 199 -9.71 13.72 3.46
C ASN A 199 -10.95 13.10 4.12
N THR A 200 -12.13 13.44 3.60
CA THR A 200 -13.42 12.95 4.12
C THR A 200 -13.66 11.48 3.80
N SER A 201 -13.01 10.95 2.77
CA SER A 201 -13.08 9.53 2.37
C SER A 201 -12.10 8.64 3.13
N GLU A 202 -11.34 9.18 4.08
CA GLU A 202 -10.34 8.45 4.86
C GLU A 202 -9.34 7.63 4.01
N ILE A 203 -8.91 8.19 2.87
CA ILE A 203 -7.92 7.58 2.00
C ILE A 203 -6.60 7.46 2.76
N PRO A 204 -6.02 6.25 2.91
CA PRO A 204 -4.74 6.09 3.57
C PRO A 204 -3.62 6.79 2.79
N TYR A 205 -2.46 6.95 3.41
CA TYR A 205 -1.28 7.51 2.74
C TYR A 205 -0.72 6.58 1.68
N LEU A 206 -1.33 6.58 0.51
CA LEU A 206 -0.96 5.67 -0.59
C LEU A 206 0.46 5.89 -1.08
N PHE A 207 1.00 7.11 -0.97
CA PHE A 207 2.37 7.43 -1.34
C PHE A 207 3.42 6.73 -0.47
N LEU A 208 3.07 6.29 0.73
CA LEU A 208 4.00 5.55 1.59
C LEU A 208 4.43 4.22 0.95
N THR A 209 3.59 3.64 0.10
CA THR A 209 3.94 2.40 -0.61
C THR A 209 5.09 2.55 -1.60
N ASP A 210 5.47 3.79 -1.96
CA ASP A 210 6.61 4.07 -2.82
C ASP A 210 7.93 4.10 -2.06
N LEU A 211 7.88 4.15 -0.73
CA LEU A 211 9.03 4.28 0.14
C LEU A 211 9.44 2.92 0.75
N TYR A 212 10.69 2.57 0.62
CA TYR A 212 11.23 1.37 1.28
C TYR A 212 11.42 1.63 2.78
N PRO A 213 11.06 0.73 3.72
CA PRO A 213 10.53 -0.62 3.50
C PRO A 213 8.99 -0.69 3.41
N LEU A 214 8.27 0.42 3.41
CA LEU A 214 6.81 0.46 3.40
C LEU A 214 6.20 -0.16 2.12
N SER A 215 6.98 -0.26 1.04
CA SER A 215 6.59 -0.99 -0.17
C SER A 215 6.25 -2.48 0.07
N PHE A 216 6.82 -3.10 1.12
CA PHE A 216 6.45 -4.45 1.53
C PHE A 216 5.16 -4.51 2.37
N HIS A 217 4.64 -3.37 2.80
CA HIS A 217 3.51 -3.26 3.70
C HIS A 217 2.28 -2.65 3.03
N SER A 218 2.19 -2.67 1.68
CA SER A 218 1.05 -2.12 0.95
C SER A 218 -0.28 -2.68 1.47
N VAL A 219 -0.37 -4.00 1.66
CA VAL A 219 -1.55 -4.66 2.22
C VAL A 219 -1.90 -4.12 3.62
N ALA A 220 -0.90 -3.85 4.46
CA ALA A 220 -1.12 -3.30 5.79
C ALA A 220 -1.56 -1.83 5.76
N ILE A 221 -1.04 -1.03 4.81
CA ILE A 221 -1.44 0.36 4.61
C ILE A 221 -2.89 0.41 4.11
N TYR A 222 -3.22 -0.35 3.06
CA TYR A 222 -4.56 -0.40 2.51
C TYR A 222 -5.56 -1.07 3.47
N GLY A 223 -5.10 -2.01 4.30
CA GLY A 223 -5.89 -2.69 5.34
C GLY A 223 -6.07 -1.88 6.63
N LYS A 224 -5.55 -0.65 6.71
CA LYS A 224 -5.54 0.20 7.92
C LYS A 224 -4.78 -0.37 9.13
N PHE A 225 -3.93 -1.39 8.97
CA PHE A 225 -3.12 -1.89 10.10
C PHE A 225 -2.02 -0.92 10.51
N LEU A 226 -1.58 -0.04 9.58
CA LEU A 226 -0.49 0.92 9.80
C LEU A 226 -0.99 2.34 10.06
N GLY A 227 -2.17 2.46 10.66
CA GLY A 227 -2.67 3.74 11.14
C GLY A 227 -3.85 4.28 10.35
N ASP A 228 -4.38 5.37 10.86
CA ASP A 228 -5.50 6.09 10.29
C ASP A 228 -5.08 7.00 9.15
N ALA A 229 -6.06 7.37 8.35
CA ALA A 229 -5.89 8.38 7.32
C ALA A 229 -5.70 9.77 7.94
N TYR A 230 -4.81 10.55 7.35
CA TYR A 230 -4.62 11.93 7.76
C TYR A 230 -5.80 12.81 7.30
N ASN A 231 -6.02 13.92 7.99
CA ASN A 231 -7.20 14.75 7.78
C ASN A 231 -7.20 15.54 6.44
N THR A 232 -6.03 15.66 5.81
CA THR A 232 -5.87 16.35 4.53
C THR A 232 -5.19 15.47 3.50
N LEU A 233 -5.60 15.61 2.23
CA LEU A 233 -5.00 14.88 1.12
C LEU A 233 -3.66 15.50 0.70
N ILE A 234 -2.67 14.66 0.48
CA ILE A 234 -1.36 15.06 -0.03
C ILE A 234 -1.43 15.23 -1.54
N THR A 235 -0.91 16.33 -2.06
CA THR A 235 -0.91 16.64 -3.50
C THR A 235 0.44 16.45 -4.17
N ASP A 236 1.51 16.43 -3.39
CA ASP A 236 2.85 16.19 -3.94
C ASP A 236 3.79 15.51 -2.93
N LEU A 237 4.73 14.73 -3.46
CA LEU A 237 5.85 14.13 -2.74
C LEU A 237 7.12 14.40 -3.54
N ARG A 238 8.14 14.97 -2.89
CA ARG A 238 9.41 15.30 -3.53
C ARG A 238 10.57 15.13 -2.58
N PRO A 239 11.80 14.91 -3.06
CA PRO A 239 13.00 15.02 -2.25
C PRO A 239 13.12 16.42 -1.62
N GLU A 240 13.63 16.50 -0.37
CA GLU A 240 13.80 17.77 0.33
C GLU A 240 14.91 18.62 -0.31
N ASP A 241 15.96 18.00 -0.80
CA ASP A 241 17.11 18.68 -1.40
C ASP A 241 16.80 19.32 -2.77
N ASN A 242 15.61 19.05 -3.31
CA ASN A 242 15.10 19.61 -4.56
C ASN A 242 16.08 19.50 -5.73
N SER A 243 16.97 18.50 -5.70
CA SER A 243 18.06 18.30 -6.66
C SER A 243 17.56 17.88 -8.06
N GLY A 244 16.27 17.54 -8.20
CA GLY A 244 15.67 17.19 -9.48
C GLY A 244 14.16 17.47 -9.53
N SER A 245 13.75 18.38 -10.40
CA SER A 245 12.32 18.59 -10.71
C SER A 245 11.63 17.33 -11.26
N ASN A 246 12.41 16.32 -11.69
CA ASN A 246 11.93 15.08 -12.28
C ASN A 246 11.58 14.01 -11.21
N GLU A 247 11.88 14.25 -9.94
CA GLU A 247 11.62 13.31 -8.84
C GLU A 247 10.38 13.68 -8.02
N THR A 248 9.56 14.60 -8.51
CA THR A 248 8.31 14.98 -7.85
C THR A 248 7.17 14.07 -8.33
N THR A 249 6.51 13.43 -7.37
CA THR A 249 5.24 12.74 -7.62
C THR A 249 4.09 13.68 -7.30
N THR A 250 3.15 13.81 -8.22
CA THR A 250 1.95 14.64 -8.05
C THR A 250 0.72 13.74 -7.93
N TYR A 251 -0.18 14.10 -7.02
CA TYR A 251 -1.44 13.40 -6.76
C TYR A 251 -2.60 14.32 -7.08
N THR A 252 -3.48 13.89 -8.00
CA THR A 252 -4.69 14.62 -8.40
C THR A 252 -5.91 13.80 -8.03
N TYR A 253 -6.85 14.42 -7.33
CA TYR A 253 -8.05 13.76 -6.82
C TYR A 253 -9.28 14.20 -7.61
N ARG A 254 -10.13 13.23 -7.94
CA ARG A 254 -11.46 13.47 -8.49
C ARG A 254 -12.50 13.10 -7.45
N PHE A 255 -13.43 14.00 -7.21
CA PHE A 255 -14.50 13.83 -6.25
C PHE A 255 -15.83 13.65 -6.95
N ASP A 256 -16.59 12.66 -6.54
CA ASP A 256 -17.98 12.51 -6.90
C ASP A 256 -18.86 13.05 -5.76
N LYS A 257 -19.90 13.75 -6.13
CA LYS A 257 -20.88 14.28 -5.20
C LYS A 257 -22.14 13.41 -5.29
N LYS A 258 -22.46 12.71 -4.20
CA LYS A 258 -23.73 12.03 -4.03
C LYS A 258 -24.51 12.77 -2.94
N ASP A 259 -25.54 13.51 -3.33
CA ASP A 259 -26.39 14.31 -2.44
C ASP A 259 -25.62 15.31 -1.56
N VAL A 260 -25.39 14.98 -0.31
CA VAL A 260 -24.69 15.84 0.67
C VAL A 260 -23.24 15.42 0.84
N ASP A 261 -22.91 14.16 0.52
CA ASP A 261 -21.57 13.60 0.71
C ASP A 261 -20.69 13.83 -0.51
N ILE A 262 -19.45 14.21 -0.26
CA ILE A 262 -18.40 14.35 -1.26
C ILE A 262 -17.38 13.28 -0.95
N SER A 263 -17.23 12.31 -1.86
CA SER A 263 -16.24 11.24 -1.76
C SER A 263 -15.23 11.32 -2.89
N CYS A 264 -14.00 10.89 -2.61
CA CYS A 264 -12.98 10.75 -3.64
C CYS A 264 -13.20 9.43 -4.37
N SER A 265 -13.51 9.49 -5.67
CA SER A 265 -13.71 8.32 -6.51
C SER A 265 -12.47 7.93 -7.31
N GLU A 266 -11.55 8.85 -7.50
CA GLU A 266 -10.38 8.65 -8.35
C GLU A 266 -9.20 9.47 -7.86
N LEU A 267 -8.04 8.83 -7.81
CA LEU A 267 -6.75 9.46 -7.56
C LEU A 267 -5.83 9.17 -8.73
N THR A 268 -5.29 10.20 -9.33
CA THR A 268 -4.23 10.08 -10.35
C THR A 268 -2.89 10.41 -9.73
N LYS A 269 -1.93 9.49 -9.86
CA LYS A 269 -0.54 9.67 -9.49
C LYS A 269 0.28 9.85 -10.77
N SER A 270 1.09 10.90 -10.83
CA SER A 270 2.04 11.11 -11.94
C SER A 270 3.46 11.32 -11.40
N TYR A 271 4.41 10.64 -12.01
CA TYR A 271 5.83 10.74 -11.71
C TYR A 271 6.60 10.84 -13.03
N GLY A 272 7.17 11.99 -13.32
CA GLY A 272 7.77 12.24 -14.63
C GLY A 272 6.78 12.01 -15.77
N THR A 273 6.99 10.98 -16.58
CA THR A 273 6.09 10.54 -17.66
C THR A 273 5.15 9.41 -17.24
N ASP A 274 5.34 8.83 -16.04
CA ASP A 274 4.55 7.70 -15.57
C ASP A 274 3.22 8.18 -14.99
N LEU A 275 2.16 7.46 -15.29
CA LEU A 275 0.81 7.76 -14.84
C LEU A 275 0.20 6.53 -14.17
N SER A 276 -0.23 6.67 -12.91
CA SER A 276 -0.99 5.66 -12.19
C SER A 276 -2.37 6.19 -11.84
N LEU A 277 -3.40 5.38 -12.08
CA LEU A 277 -4.79 5.69 -11.79
C LEU A 277 -5.31 4.80 -10.67
N ILE A 278 -5.90 5.41 -9.64
CA ILE A 278 -6.46 4.72 -8.49
C ILE A 278 -7.96 5.00 -8.44
N HIS A 279 -8.75 3.94 -8.54
CA HIS A 279 -10.20 4.00 -8.35
C HIS A 279 -10.56 3.56 -6.93
N ILE A 280 -11.43 4.32 -6.30
CA ILE A 280 -11.92 4.06 -4.95
C ILE A 280 -13.44 3.88 -5.04
N SER A 281 -13.92 2.73 -4.57
CA SER A 281 -15.34 2.42 -4.55
C SER A 281 -15.85 2.31 -3.12
N GLU A 282 -16.90 3.04 -2.81
CA GLU A 282 -17.64 2.91 -1.55
C GLU A 282 -18.70 1.81 -1.66
N PRO A 283 -19.14 1.20 -0.55
CA PRO A 283 -20.26 0.26 -0.58
C PRO A 283 -21.52 0.96 -1.08
N THR A 284 -22.27 0.31 -1.97
CA THR A 284 -23.59 0.76 -2.45
C THR A 284 -24.65 0.44 -1.42
#